data_02c4ad304cd84d1020148fd10fc13276
#
_entry.id   02c4ad304cd84d1020148fd10fc13276
#
_cell.length_a   1.000
_cell.length_b   1.000
_cell.length_c   1.000
_cell.angle_alpha   90.00
_cell.angle_beta   90.00
_cell.angle_gamma   90.00
#
_symmetry.space_group_name_H-M   'P 1'
#
loop_
_entity.id
_entity.type
_entity.pdbx_description
1 polymer ?
#
loop_
_entity_poly.entity_id
_entity_poly.type
_entity_poly.pdbx_seq_one_letter_code
_entity_poly.pdbx_strand_id
1 'polypeptide(L)'
;MRGSDNKLWFVDGGPNRRFLNYDIASETFDVFPLPKLKYGNATGNTMRVHPNGTVWLCNIGSNQIIRLDPKTKKFDVWEVPAGVQAKKNATPYGMAVAGDGKVWFVENTFNQLGRVDPANGKFDEYPIPVKGAVTRKMGSDSEGNIWVGLHVPGKLMKVDYKTTQMTLFDPPTEDSGVYSVQGDPKSKLIWFSQQHADQIARFDPATRTFKEFPLANAEEDHRRIEIDPSNSNRIWWTGNISGRIGYVELIK
;
A
#
# COMPACT_ATOMS: atom_id res chain seq x y z
N MET A 1 -2.46 -10.37 -4.06
CA MET A 1 -1.17 -9.79 -4.50
C MET A 1 -0.29 -10.89 -5.07
N ARG A 2 0.40 -10.68 -6.20
CA ARG A 2 1.27 -11.71 -6.79
C ARG A 2 2.62 -11.73 -6.08
N GLY A 3 3.07 -12.92 -5.67
CA GLY A 3 4.40 -13.13 -5.12
C GLY A 3 5.45 -13.35 -6.22
N SER A 4 6.73 -13.34 -5.84
CA SER A 4 7.85 -13.69 -6.73
C SER A 4 7.83 -15.17 -7.16
N ASP A 5 7.11 -16.00 -6.41
CA ASP A 5 6.85 -17.42 -6.67
C ASP A 5 5.70 -17.66 -7.67
N ASN A 6 5.19 -16.60 -8.30
CA ASN A 6 4.06 -16.62 -9.24
C ASN A 6 2.72 -17.03 -8.61
N LYS A 7 2.63 -17.10 -7.29
CA LYS A 7 1.42 -17.41 -6.56
C LYS A 7 0.65 -16.15 -6.16
N LEU A 8 -0.61 -16.28 -5.85
CA LEU A 8 -1.45 -15.18 -5.41
C LEU A 8 -1.63 -15.23 -3.89
N TRP A 9 -1.31 -14.12 -3.23
CA TRP A 9 -1.45 -13.96 -1.80
C TRP A 9 -2.69 -13.18 -1.42
N PHE A 10 -3.41 -13.69 -0.42
CA PHE A 10 -4.64 -13.11 0.13
C PHE A 10 -4.57 -13.07 1.64
N VAL A 11 -5.34 -12.16 2.23
CA VAL A 11 -5.66 -12.19 3.65
C VAL A 11 -7.16 -12.44 3.81
N ASP A 12 -7.50 -13.46 4.59
CA ASP A 12 -8.87 -13.71 5.04
C ASP A 12 -9.05 -13.05 6.42
N GLY A 13 -9.78 -11.93 6.42
CA GLY A 13 -10.13 -11.18 7.64
C GLY A 13 -11.40 -11.67 8.34
N GLY A 14 -12.01 -12.74 7.83
CA GLY A 14 -13.20 -13.38 8.42
C GLY A 14 -12.90 -14.11 9.74
N PRO A 15 -13.81 -14.96 10.21
CA PRO A 15 -13.66 -15.65 11.50
C PRO A 15 -12.38 -16.48 11.62
N ASN A 16 -11.93 -17.07 10.51
CA ASN A 16 -10.77 -17.97 10.48
C ASN A 16 -9.41 -17.27 10.47
N ARG A 17 -9.34 -16.00 10.12
CA ARG A 17 -8.15 -15.14 10.12
C ARG A 17 -6.87 -15.84 9.72
N ARG A 18 -6.52 -15.75 8.43
CA ARG A 18 -5.39 -16.48 7.86
C ARG A 18 -4.81 -15.75 6.66
N PHE A 19 -3.54 -16.01 6.38
CA PHE A 19 -3.00 -15.79 5.06
C PHE A 19 -3.28 -17.00 4.18
N LEU A 20 -3.56 -16.75 2.94
CA LEU A 20 -3.77 -17.75 1.90
C LEU A 20 -2.79 -17.49 0.76
N ASN A 21 -2.24 -18.56 0.24
CA ASN A 21 -1.42 -18.56 -0.96
C ASN A 21 -2.08 -19.48 -1.97
N TYR A 22 -2.46 -18.95 -3.13
CA TYR A 22 -3.06 -19.72 -4.21
C TYR A 22 -2.03 -19.97 -5.31
N ASP A 23 -1.79 -21.22 -5.58
CA ASP A 23 -0.98 -21.67 -6.72
C ASP A 23 -1.86 -21.78 -7.96
N ILE A 24 -1.59 -20.92 -8.97
CA ILE A 24 -2.38 -20.85 -10.19
C ILE A 24 -2.22 -22.13 -11.03
N ALA A 25 -1.05 -22.77 -10.99
CA ALA A 25 -0.77 -23.93 -11.84
C ALA A 25 -1.44 -25.21 -11.31
N SER A 26 -1.43 -25.40 -9.99
CA SER A 26 -2.04 -26.58 -9.35
C SER A 26 -3.46 -26.35 -8.85
N GLU A 27 -3.96 -25.10 -8.91
CA GLU A 27 -5.27 -24.69 -8.39
C GLU A 27 -5.49 -25.01 -6.91
N THR A 28 -4.39 -24.98 -6.13
CA THR A 28 -4.42 -25.33 -4.69
C THR A 28 -4.13 -24.12 -3.79
N PHE A 29 -4.56 -24.22 -2.54
CA PHE A 29 -4.27 -23.23 -1.52
C PHE A 29 -3.33 -23.78 -0.45
N ASP A 30 -2.30 -22.99 -0.11
CA ASP A 30 -1.61 -23.10 1.17
C ASP A 30 -2.30 -22.17 2.18
N VAL A 31 -2.50 -22.66 3.40
CA VAL A 31 -3.20 -21.95 4.48
C VAL A 31 -2.26 -21.72 5.64
N PHE A 32 -2.20 -20.45 6.09
CA PHE A 32 -1.37 -20.02 7.22
C PHE A 32 -2.26 -19.32 8.25
N PRO A 33 -2.80 -20.06 9.26
CA PRO A 33 -3.61 -19.47 10.30
C PRO A 33 -2.83 -18.40 11.07
N LEU A 34 -3.44 -17.22 11.25
CA LEU A 34 -2.82 -16.16 12.06
C LEU A 34 -2.70 -16.62 13.52
N PRO A 35 -1.60 -16.30 14.21
CA PRO A 35 -1.46 -16.60 15.63
C PRO A 35 -2.52 -15.85 16.44
N LYS A 36 -2.78 -16.33 17.66
CA LYS A 36 -3.62 -15.61 18.60
C LYS A 36 -2.96 -14.27 18.94
N LEU A 37 -3.60 -13.19 18.56
CA LEU A 37 -3.08 -11.84 18.80
C LEU A 37 -3.44 -11.39 20.23
N LYS A 38 -2.54 -10.62 20.83
CA LYS A 38 -2.71 -10.09 22.18
C LYS A 38 -3.91 -9.14 22.30
N TYR A 39 -4.15 -8.38 21.24
CA TYR A 39 -5.23 -7.39 21.18
C TYR A 39 -6.06 -7.57 19.91
N GLY A 40 -7.37 -7.48 20.08
CA GLY A 40 -8.33 -7.29 19.00
C GLY A 40 -8.41 -8.39 17.94
N ASN A 41 -9.13 -8.09 16.92
CA ASN A 41 -9.33 -8.93 15.76
C ASN A 41 -8.28 -8.58 14.71
N ALA A 42 -7.67 -9.58 14.07
CA ALA A 42 -6.83 -9.34 12.89
C ALA A 42 -7.73 -8.81 11.75
N THR A 43 -7.78 -7.50 11.61
CA THR A 43 -8.45 -6.85 10.49
C THR A 43 -7.37 -6.38 9.54
N GLY A 44 -6.94 -7.26 8.64
CA GLY A 44 -5.92 -6.94 7.66
C GLY A 44 -6.40 -5.88 6.68
N ASN A 45 -5.54 -4.91 6.38
CA ASN A 45 -5.82 -3.91 5.36
C ASN A 45 -4.89 -4.03 4.15
N THR A 46 -3.61 -3.74 4.32
CA THR A 46 -2.65 -3.80 3.22
C THR A 46 -1.67 -4.93 3.44
N MET A 47 -1.59 -5.79 2.45
CA MET A 47 -0.58 -6.85 2.37
C MET A 47 0.50 -6.45 1.35
N ARG A 48 1.75 -6.87 1.60
CA ARG A 48 2.86 -6.82 0.63
C ARG A 48 3.67 -8.10 0.70
N VAL A 49 4.09 -8.56 -0.46
CA VAL A 49 5.11 -9.60 -0.58
C VAL A 49 6.46 -8.90 -0.70
N HIS A 50 7.34 -9.19 0.23
CA HIS A 50 8.70 -8.66 0.25
C HIS A 50 9.59 -9.41 -0.75
N PRO A 51 10.61 -8.78 -1.38
CA PRO A 51 11.52 -9.46 -2.32
C PRO A 51 12.22 -10.71 -1.76
N ASN A 52 12.42 -10.80 -0.45
CA ASN A 52 12.96 -12.01 0.20
C ASN A 52 11.95 -13.16 0.36
N GLY A 53 10.71 -13.00 -0.12
CA GLY A 53 9.64 -13.99 -0.06
C GLY A 53 8.76 -13.92 1.20
N THR A 54 9.05 -13.09 2.19
CA THR A 54 8.18 -12.91 3.35
C THR A 54 6.94 -12.08 3.00
N VAL A 55 5.85 -12.30 3.73
CA VAL A 55 4.57 -11.63 3.49
C VAL A 55 4.22 -10.76 4.69
N TRP A 56 3.90 -9.50 4.42
CA TRP A 56 3.69 -8.47 5.42
C TRP A 56 2.26 -7.95 5.41
N LEU A 57 1.73 -7.60 6.58
CA LEU A 57 0.36 -7.13 6.74
C LEU A 57 0.29 -5.98 7.75
N CYS A 58 -0.38 -4.89 7.36
CA CYS A 58 -0.90 -3.90 8.30
C CYS A 58 -2.14 -4.43 8.97
N ASN A 59 -2.10 -4.62 10.28
CA ASN A 59 -3.26 -5.01 11.07
C ASN A 59 -3.94 -3.77 11.65
N ILE A 60 -4.86 -3.20 10.89
CA ILE A 60 -5.53 -1.94 11.21
C ILE A 60 -6.33 -1.99 12.52
N GLY A 61 -6.85 -3.17 12.88
CA GLY A 61 -7.70 -3.35 14.06
C GLY A 61 -6.95 -3.44 15.39
N SER A 62 -5.60 -3.60 15.38
CA SER A 62 -4.89 -3.95 16.61
C SER A 62 -3.49 -3.35 16.75
N ASN A 63 -3.19 -2.23 16.12
CA ASN A 63 -1.90 -1.55 16.27
C ASN A 63 -0.67 -2.41 15.93
N GLN A 64 -0.77 -3.30 14.93
CA GLN A 64 0.29 -4.28 14.68
C GLN A 64 0.73 -4.32 13.22
N ILE A 65 2.02 -4.63 13.03
CA ILE A 65 2.59 -5.09 11.77
C ILE A 65 2.90 -6.58 11.93
N ILE A 66 2.45 -7.38 10.97
CA ILE A 66 2.60 -8.84 10.98
C ILE A 66 3.45 -9.26 9.78
N ARG A 67 4.42 -10.14 10.01
CA ARG A 67 5.21 -10.80 8.97
C ARG A 67 4.99 -12.31 9.05
N LEU A 68 4.80 -12.94 7.90
CA LEU A 68 4.85 -14.39 7.71
C LEU A 68 6.10 -14.74 6.90
N ASP A 69 6.88 -15.70 7.38
CA ASP A 69 7.81 -16.43 6.53
C ASP A 69 7.13 -17.72 6.05
N PRO A 70 6.78 -17.83 4.75
CA PRO A 70 6.05 -18.99 4.24
C PRO A 70 6.86 -20.29 4.27
N LYS A 71 8.20 -20.20 4.22
CA LYS A 71 9.08 -21.36 4.21
C LYS A 71 9.13 -22.05 5.57
N THR A 72 9.22 -21.25 6.62
CA THR A 72 9.27 -21.76 8.00
C THR A 72 7.90 -21.79 8.67
N LYS A 73 6.89 -21.20 8.05
CA LYS A 73 5.52 -20.98 8.57
C LYS A 73 5.50 -20.19 9.90
N LYS A 74 6.55 -19.42 10.16
CA LYS A 74 6.67 -18.60 11.37
C LYS A 74 6.09 -17.21 11.13
N PHE A 75 5.47 -16.69 12.19
CA PHE A 75 4.98 -15.32 12.25
C PHE A 75 5.82 -14.50 13.22
N ASP A 76 6.09 -13.26 12.82
CA ASP A 76 6.50 -12.18 13.71
C ASP A 76 5.37 -11.16 13.81
N VAL A 77 5.12 -10.69 15.01
CA VAL A 77 4.07 -9.70 15.29
C VAL A 77 4.68 -8.60 16.13
N TRP A 78 4.68 -7.39 15.60
CA TRP A 78 5.19 -6.20 16.29
C TRP A 78 4.07 -5.21 16.55
N GLU A 79 4.07 -4.62 17.74
CA GLU A 79 3.20 -3.49 18.06
C GLU A 79 3.87 -2.19 17.58
N VAL A 80 3.10 -1.31 16.95
CA VAL A 80 3.59 0.00 16.49
C VAL A 80 3.91 0.88 17.71
N PRO A 81 5.16 1.40 17.83
CA PRO A 81 5.64 2.05 19.07
C PRO A 81 4.81 3.25 19.51
N ALA A 82 4.46 4.18 18.61
CA ALA A 82 3.63 5.33 18.96
C ALA A 82 2.27 4.90 19.55
N GLY A 83 1.69 3.83 19.01
CA GLY A 83 0.43 3.29 19.53
C GLY A 83 0.58 2.69 20.93
N VAL A 84 1.70 2.01 21.20
CA VAL A 84 2.01 1.47 22.54
C VAL A 84 2.19 2.61 23.54
N GLN A 85 2.99 3.61 23.18
CA GLN A 85 3.28 4.77 24.03
C GLN A 85 2.02 5.57 24.37
N ALA A 86 1.18 5.81 23.37
CA ALA A 86 -0.07 6.58 23.52
C ALA A 86 -1.23 5.73 24.06
N LYS A 87 -1.06 4.41 24.24
CA LYS A 87 -2.14 3.46 24.57
C LYS A 87 -3.34 3.57 23.63
N LYS A 88 -3.05 3.80 22.33
CA LYS A 88 -4.02 4.04 21.28
C LYS A 88 -3.60 3.32 20.01
N ASN A 89 -4.56 2.83 19.21
CA ASN A 89 -4.23 2.21 17.92
C ASN A 89 -3.65 3.26 16.94
N ALA A 90 -2.46 3.00 16.40
CA ALA A 90 -1.85 3.83 15.37
C ALA A 90 -2.60 3.79 14.03
N THR A 91 -3.48 2.83 13.86
CA THR A 91 -4.23 2.58 12.62
C THR A 91 -3.30 2.39 11.42
N PRO A 92 -2.41 1.35 11.45
CA PRO A 92 -1.52 1.09 10.33
C PRO A 92 -2.32 0.68 9.09
N TYR A 93 -2.12 1.40 7.97
CA TYR A 93 -3.01 1.27 6.81
C TYR A 93 -2.27 0.89 5.51
N GLY A 94 -1.64 1.86 4.84
CA GLY A 94 -0.84 1.64 3.63
C GLY A 94 0.52 1.05 3.96
N MET A 95 1.09 0.27 3.04
CA MET A 95 2.41 -0.35 3.22
C MET A 95 3.13 -0.44 1.87
N ALA A 96 4.46 -0.24 1.89
CA ALA A 96 5.35 -0.45 0.75
C ALA A 96 6.73 -0.92 1.22
N VAL A 97 7.48 -1.56 0.32
CA VAL A 97 8.86 -1.99 0.58
C VAL A 97 9.81 -1.04 -0.13
N ALA A 98 10.75 -0.46 0.61
CA ALA A 98 11.75 0.46 0.06
C ALA A 98 12.91 -0.27 -0.61
N GLY A 99 13.77 0.47 -1.31
CA GLY A 99 14.92 -0.06 -2.02
C GLY A 99 15.98 -0.71 -1.12
N ASP A 100 16.02 -0.36 0.17
CA ASP A 100 16.88 -0.99 1.19
C ASP A 100 16.21 -2.23 1.86
N GLY A 101 15.04 -2.62 1.39
CA GLY A 101 14.27 -3.72 1.94
C GLY A 101 13.49 -3.39 3.20
N LYS A 102 13.56 -2.17 3.74
CA LYS A 102 12.75 -1.81 4.90
C LYS A 102 11.29 -1.62 4.51
N VAL A 103 10.41 -1.97 5.43
CA VAL A 103 8.97 -1.90 5.22
C VAL A 103 8.43 -0.63 5.82
N TRP A 104 7.89 0.23 4.96
CA TRP A 104 7.26 1.48 5.34
C TRP A 104 5.75 1.31 5.43
N PHE A 105 5.10 2.00 6.37
CA PHE A 105 3.65 1.99 6.54
C PHE A 105 3.15 3.33 7.07
N VAL A 106 1.88 3.61 6.86
CA VAL A 106 1.24 4.82 7.38
C VAL A 106 0.63 4.57 8.76
N GLU A 107 0.67 5.58 9.62
CA GLU A 107 0.06 5.60 10.94
C GLU A 107 -0.96 6.74 11.01
N ASN A 108 -2.20 6.46 10.57
CA ASN A 108 -3.21 7.51 10.39
C ASN A 108 -3.56 8.24 11.68
N THR A 109 -3.55 7.56 12.82
CA THR A 109 -3.91 8.16 14.11
C THR A 109 -2.91 9.24 14.55
N PHE A 110 -1.64 9.08 14.17
CA PHE A 110 -0.56 9.97 14.62
C PHE A 110 -0.02 10.89 13.53
N ASN A 111 -0.60 10.86 12.34
CA ASN A 111 -0.17 11.68 11.21
C ASN A 111 1.31 11.51 10.89
N GLN A 112 1.77 10.25 10.84
CA GLN A 112 3.17 9.90 10.61
C GLN A 112 3.33 8.63 9.76
N LEU A 113 4.56 8.38 9.33
CA LEU A 113 4.98 7.14 8.69
C LEU A 113 5.83 6.34 9.67
N GLY A 114 5.55 5.04 9.76
CA GLY A 114 6.42 4.08 10.41
C GLY A 114 7.30 3.37 9.38
N ARG A 115 8.48 2.95 9.83
CA ARG A 115 9.40 2.10 9.09
C ARG A 115 9.89 0.99 9.99
N VAL A 116 9.81 -0.26 9.55
CA VAL A 116 10.35 -1.42 10.27
C VAL A 116 11.47 -2.08 9.47
N ASP A 117 12.56 -2.41 10.15
CA ASP A 117 13.67 -3.16 9.59
C ASP A 117 13.39 -4.67 9.71
N PRO A 118 13.25 -5.41 8.58
CA PRO A 118 12.98 -6.84 8.59
C PRO A 118 14.04 -7.70 9.28
N ALA A 119 15.27 -7.20 9.38
CA ALA A 119 16.39 -7.97 9.96
C ALA A 119 16.33 -8.07 11.48
N ASN A 120 15.84 -7.02 12.15
CA ASN A 120 15.88 -6.90 13.60
C ASN A 120 14.58 -6.45 14.27
N GLY A 121 13.54 -6.09 13.47
CA GLY A 121 12.27 -5.59 13.97
C GLY A 121 12.32 -4.18 14.57
N LYS A 122 13.40 -3.42 14.32
CA LYS A 122 13.52 -2.04 14.81
C LYS A 122 12.61 -1.12 14.04
N PHE A 123 11.92 -0.23 14.75
CA PHE A 123 11.07 0.81 14.20
C PHE A 123 11.73 2.17 14.22
N ASP A 124 11.44 2.96 13.19
CA ASP A 124 11.64 4.39 13.14
C ASP A 124 10.30 5.04 12.73
N GLU A 125 10.00 6.22 13.25
CA GLU A 125 8.74 6.93 13.01
C GLU A 125 9.02 8.37 12.55
N TYR A 126 8.28 8.87 11.54
CA TYR A 126 8.53 10.14 10.86
C TYR A 126 7.24 10.95 10.71
N PRO A 127 7.12 12.13 11.30
CA PRO A 127 5.97 13.00 11.13
C PRO A 127 5.74 13.38 9.65
N ILE A 128 4.50 13.34 9.19
CA ILE A 128 4.12 13.85 7.87
C ILE A 128 4.06 15.37 7.92
N PRO A 129 4.69 16.11 6.96
CA PRO A 129 4.78 17.57 6.99
C PRO A 129 3.47 18.29 6.60
N VAL A 130 2.35 17.59 6.70
CA VAL A 130 1.00 18.11 6.45
C VAL A 130 0.14 17.76 7.67
N LYS A 131 -0.26 18.77 8.43
CA LYS A 131 -1.07 18.58 9.63
C LYS A 131 -2.45 18.01 9.27
N GLY A 132 -2.86 16.96 9.96
CA GLY A 132 -4.16 16.34 9.79
C GLY A 132 -4.31 15.57 8.48
N ALA A 133 -3.20 15.17 7.86
CA ALA A 133 -3.26 14.34 6.66
C ALA A 133 -3.93 13.00 6.94
N VAL A 134 -4.86 12.63 6.07
CA VAL A 134 -5.42 11.28 6.04
C VAL A 134 -4.71 10.51 4.93
N THR A 135 -3.83 9.60 5.31
CA THR A 135 -3.08 8.78 4.35
C THR A 135 -3.83 7.52 3.96
N ARG A 136 -3.56 7.00 2.76
CA ARG A 136 -4.15 5.75 2.28
C ARG A 136 -3.06 4.75 1.87
N LYS A 137 -3.03 4.35 0.61
CA LYS A 137 -2.08 3.33 0.14
C LYS A 137 -0.73 3.94 -0.21
N MET A 138 0.27 3.07 -0.27
CA MET A 138 1.65 3.40 -0.63
C MET A 138 2.12 2.49 -1.74
N GLY A 139 3.04 2.99 -2.55
CA GLY A 139 3.81 2.22 -3.52
C GLY A 139 5.30 2.58 -3.45
N SER A 140 6.13 1.79 -4.08
CA SER A 140 7.55 2.11 -4.31
C SER A 140 7.80 2.35 -5.80
N ASP A 141 8.74 3.25 -6.11
CA ASP A 141 9.23 3.44 -7.47
C ASP A 141 10.39 2.49 -7.80
N SER A 142 10.87 2.53 -9.04
CA SER A 142 11.99 1.70 -9.49
C SER A 142 13.35 2.06 -8.86
N GLU A 143 13.43 3.21 -8.19
CA GLU A 143 14.62 3.65 -7.45
C GLU A 143 14.53 3.27 -5.97
N GLY A 144 13.40 2.70 -5.54
CA GLY A 144 13.12 2.27 -4.18
C GLY A 144 12.55 3.35 -3.26
N ASN A 145 12.26 4.55 -3.77
CA ASN A 145 11.59 5.57 -2.97
C ASN A 145 10.13 5.19 -2.71
N ILE A 146 9.58 5.72 -1.64
CA ILE A 146 8.20 5.47 -1.24
C ILE A 146 7.31 6.62 -1.72
N TRP A 147 6.16 6.25 -2.28
CA TRP A 147 5.13 7.19 -2.70
C TRP A 147 3.85 6.95 -1.90
N VAL A 148 3.26 8.01 -1.39
CA VAL A 148 2.14 7.97 -0.45
C VAL A 148 0.99 8.82 -0.97
N GLY A 149 -0.20 8.26 -0.99
CA GLY A 149 -1.43 9.03 -1.22
C GLY A 149 -1.85 9.74 0.07
N LEU A 150 -1.78 11.06 0.07
CA LEU A 150 -2.43 11.89 1.07
C LEU A 150 -3.86 12.17 0.60
N HIS A 151 -4.77 11.29 0.99
CA HIS A 151 -6.17 11.36 0.59
C HIS A 151 -6.81 12.70 0.97
N VAL A 152 -6.49 13.18 2.15
CA VAL A 152 -6.72 14.55 2.57
C VAL A 152 -5.34 15.15 2.87
N PRO A 153 -4.96 16.22 2.19
CA PRO A 153 -5.72 17.14 1.31
C PRO A 153 -5.60 16.86 -0.21
N GLY A 154 -5.58 15.63 -0.66
CA GLY A 154 -5.54 15.31 -2.10
C GLY A 154 -4.15 15.41 -2.73
N LYS A 155 -3.06 15.26 -1.96
CA LYS A 155 -1.67 15.40 -2.43
C LYS A 155 -1.00 14.06 -2.68
N LEU A 156 0.01 14.06 -3.55
CA LEU A 156 0.96 12.98 -3.70
C LEU A 156 2.25 13.32 -2.94
N MET A 157 2.78 12.39 -2.15
CA MET A 157 4.01 12.59 -1.39
C MET A 157 5.06 11.54 -1.78
N LYS A 158 6.29 12.00 -2.06
CA LYS A 158 7.48 11.14 -2.19
C LYS A 158 8.26 11.16 -0.89
N VAL A 159 8.76 10.01 -0.48
CA VAL A 159 9.76 9.85 0.59
C VAL A 159 11.02 9.26 -0.03
N ASP A 160 12.10 9.98 0.01
CA ASP A 160 13.43 9.44 -0.28
C ASP A 160 13.80 8.48 0.85
N TYR A 161 13.91 7.19 0.55
CA TYR A 161 14.10 6.18 1.59
C TYR A 161 15.48 6.22 2.26
N LYS A 162 16.48 6.86 1.60
CA LYS A 162 17.85 6.99 2.14
C LYS A 162 17.95 8.16 3.11
N THR A 163 17.40 9.31 2.73
CA THR A 163 17.49 10.57 3.50
C THR A 163 16.29 10.81 4.38
N THR A 164 15.19 10.09 4.16
CA THR A 164 13.87 10.27 4.78
C THR A 164 13.19 11.60 4.44
N GLN A 165 13.74 12.36 3.48
CA GLN A 165 13.17 13.62 3.03
C GLN A 165 11.81 13.37 2.35
N MET A 166 10.81 14.16 2.76
CA MET A 166 9.46 14.12 2.20
C MET A 166 9.24 15.32 1.27
N THR A 167 8.75 15.04 0.05
CA THR A 167 8.44 16.06 -0.96
C THR A 167 6.98 15.92 -1.38
N LEU A 168 6.25 17.03 -1.38
CA LEU A 168 4.84 17.09 -1.75
C LEU A 168 4.68 17.52 -3.20
N PHE A 169 3.64 16.99 -3.83
CA PHE A 169 3.22 17.35 -5.19
C PHE A 169 1.71 17.55 -5.20
N ASP A 170 1.27 18.59 -5.89
CA ASP A 170 -0.13 18.99 -5.98
C ASP A 170 -0.71 18.54 -7.34
N PRO A 171 -1.58 17.52 -7.38
CA PRO A 171 -2.31 17.18 -8.60
C PRO A 171 -3.18 18.36 -9.06
N PRO A 172 -3.43 18.50 -10.39
CA PRO A 172 -4.25 19.59 -10.92
C PRO A 172 -5.67 19.65 -10.34
N THR A 173 -6.30 18.48 -10.11
CA THR A 173 -7.60 18.41 -9.44
C THR A 173 -7.41 18.49 -7.93
N GLU A 174 -7.84 19.62 -7.35
CA GLU A 174 -7.81 19.85 -5.90
C GLU A 174 -8.73 18.85 -5.16
N ASP A 175 -8.39 18.55 -3.91
CA ASP A 175 -9.15 17.64 -3.02
C ASP A 175 -9.58 16.33 -3.68
N SER A 176 -8.82 15.88 -4.67
CA SER A 176 -9.15 14.73 -5.51
C SER A 176 -9.14 13.38 -4.80
N GLY A 177 -8.70 13.34 -3.54
CA GLY A 177 -8.69 12.11 -2.74
C GLY A 177 -7.68 11.08 -3.23
N VAL A 178 -6.37 11.43 -3.24
CA VAL A 178 -5.30 10.50 -3.67
C VAL A 178 -5.29 9.26 -2.78
N TYR A 179 -5.65 8.10 -3.35
CA TYR A 179 -5.88 6.88 -2.55
C TYR A 179 -4.83 5.78 -2.78
N SER A 180 -4.78 5.19 -3.96
CA SER A 180 -3.83 4.12 -4.32
C SER A 180 -2.68 4.70 -5.13
N VAL A 181 -1.46 4.26 -4.85
CA VAL A 181 -0.26 4.72 -5.55
C VAL A 181 0.58 3.52 -5.97
N GLN A 182 1.06 3.54 -7.22
CA GLN A 182 1.91 2.51 -7.82
C GLN A 182 3.02 3.17 -8.65
N GLY A 183 4.26 2.79 -8.41
CA GLY A 183 5.38 3.13 -9.31
C GLY A 183 5.49 2.12 -10.45
N ASP A 184 5.63 2.60 -11.67
CA ASP A 184 5.90 1.73 -12.82
C ASP A 184 7.41 1.46 -12.92
N PRO A 185 7.86 0.20 -12.77
CA PRO A 185 9.26 -0.12 -12.81
C PRO A 185 9.90 0.08 -14.19
N LYS A 186 9.11 0.12 -15.27
CA LYS A 186 9.61 0.26 -16.64
C LYS A 186 9.70 1.72 -17.08
N SER A 187 8.62 2.49 -16.87
CA SER A 187 8.54 3.87 -17.34
C SER A 187 8.99 4.91 -16.31
N LYS A 188 9.22 4.49 -15.05
CA LYS A 188 9.50 5.35 -13.89
C LYS A 188 8.36 6.33 -13.54
N LEU A 189 7.21 6.17 -14.13
CA LEU A 189 6.02 6.97 -13.85
C LEU A 189 5.34 6.51 -12.57
N ILE A 190 4.66 7.44 -11.92
CA ILE A 190 3.87 7.16 -10.72
C ILE A 190 2.39 7.26 -11.08
N TRP A 191 1.69 6.16 -10.94
CA TRP A 191 0.26 6.08 -11.14
C TRP A 191 -0.47 6.14 -9.81
N PHE A 192 -1.58 6.86 -9.77
CA PHE A 192 -2.39 6.95 -8.57
C PHE A 192 -3.87 7.13 -8.90
N SER A 193 -4.72 6.73 -7.95
CA SER A 193 -6.16 6.97 -8.05
C SER A 193 -6.55 8.24 -7.33
N GLN A 194 -7.52 8.97 -7.88
CA GLN A 194 -8.12 10.16 -7.31
C GLN A 194 -9.60 9.86 -7.02
N GLN A 195 -9.83 9.29 -5.82
CA GLN A 195 -11.11 8.67 -5.45
C GLN A 195 -12.30 9.63 -5.51
N HIS A 196 -12.12 10.88 -5.06
CA HIS A 196 -13.21 11.87 -5.03
C HIS A 196 -13.54 12.44 -6.42
N ALA A 197 -12.62 12.31 -7.38
CA ALA A 197 -12.75 12.86 -8.71
C ALA A 197 -13.06 11.79 -9.77
N ASP A 198 -13.22 10.53 -9.39
CA ASP A 198 -13.39 9.40 -10.31
C ASP A 198 -12.40 9.39 -11.48
N GLN A 199 -11.09 9.54 -11.14
CA GLN A 199 -10.02 9.56 -12.14
C GLN A 199 -8.84 8.71 -11.72
N ILE A 200 -8.11 8.21 -12.72
CA ILE A 200 -6.74 7.69 -12.57
C ILE A 200 -5.79 8.80 -13.03
N ALA A 201 -4.71 8.99 -12.30
CA ALA A 201 -3.72 10.00 -12.65
C ALA A 201 -2.32 9.41 -12.77
N ARG A 202 -1.48 10.10 -13.53
CA ARG A 202 -0.09 9.77 -13.73
C ARG A 202 0.77 11.00 -13.45
N PHE A 203 1.85 10.80 -12.70
CA PHE A 203 2.87 11.80 -12.45
C PHE A 203 4.21 11.35 -13.06
N ASP A 204 4.88 12.25 -13.75
CA ASP A 204 6.24 12.06 -14.23
C ASP A 204 7.21 12.80 -13.29
N PRO A 205 8.01 12.08 -12.49
CA PRO A 205 8.95 12.71 -11.57
C PRO A 205 10.08 13.51 -12.25
N ALA A 206 10.43 13.16 -13.49
CA ALA A 206 11.51 13.83 -14.22
C ALA A 206 11.11 15.22 -14.72
N THR A 207 9.89 15.33 -15.23
CA THR A 207 9.32 16.60 -15.77
C THR A 207 8.45 17.31 -14.74
N ARG A 208 8.08 16.65 -13.65
CA ARG A 208 7.15 17.11 -12.62
C ARG A 208 5.75 17.45 -13.19
N THR A 209 5.34 16.72 -14.20
CA THR A 209 4.04 16.93 -14.86
C THR A 209 3.04 15.85 -14.50
N PHE A 210 1.78 16.26 -14.41
CA PHE A 210 0.63 15.38 -14.20
C PHE A 210 -0.15 15.16 -15.48
N LYS A 211 -0.80 14.00 -15.57
CA LYS A 211 -1.87 13.73 -16.54
C LYS A 211 -2.98 12.98 -15.84
N GLU A 212 -4.21 13.47 -15.99
CA GLU A 212 -5.40 12.93 -15.35
C GLU A 212 -6.29 12.28 -16.41
N PHE A 213 -6.91 11.15 -16.07
CA PHE A 213 -7.74 10.33 -16.94
C PHE A 213 -9.06 10.07 -16.22
N PRO A 214 -10.12 10.84 -16.54
CA PRO A 214 -11.45 10.59 -15.98
C PRO A 214 -11.96 9.19 -16.32
N LEU A 215 -12.61 8.53 -15.37
CA LEU A 215 -13.30 7.28 -15.61
C LEU A 215 -14.59 7.52 -16.35
N ALA A 216 -15.06 6.51 -17.09
CA ALA A 216 -16.28 6.61 -17.90
C ALA A 216 -17.55 6.74 -17.04
N ASN A 217 -17.50 6.32 -15.78
CA ASN A 217 -18.63 6.38 -14.86
C ASN A 217 -18.21 7.12 -13.58
N ALA A 218 -19.19 7.75 -12.94
CA ALA A 218 -19.04 8.38 -11.64
C ALA A 218 -19.35 7.40 -10.49
N GLU A 219 -19.01 7.80 -9.26
CA GLU A 219 -19.29 7.07 -8.01
C GLU A 219 -18.69 5.66 -7.96
N GLU A 220 -17.50 5.50 -8.53
CA GLU A 220 -16.82 4.21 -8.56
C GLU A 220 -16.19 3.84 -7.21
N ASP A 221 -15.79 4.83 -6.39
CA ASP A 221 -15.05 4.60 -5.13
C ASP A 221 -13.84 3.67 -5.35
N HIS A 222 -13.02 3.99 -6.34
CA HIS A 222 -11.89 3.16 -6.77
C HIS A 222 -10.71 3.28 -5.79
N ARG A 223 -10.59 2.29 -4.90
CA ARG A 223 -9.61 2.23 -3.80
C ARG A 223 -8.35 1.46 -4.15
N ARG A 224 -8.33 0.79 -5.28
CA ARG A 224 -7.19 0.01 -5.73
C ARG A 224 -6.93 0.23 -7.20
N ILE A 225 -5.66 0.43 -7.52
CA ILE A 225 -5.16 0.35 -8.88
C ILE A 225 -3.99 -0.66 -8.93
N GLU A 226 -3.80 -1.29 -10.08
CA GLU A 226 -2.65 -2.15 -10.36
C GLU A 226 -2.19 -1.92 -11.79
N ILE A 227 -0.89 -1.77 -11.97
CA ILE A 227 -0.27 -1.73 -13.29
C ILE A 227 -0.30 -3.14 -13.86
N ASP A 228 -0.78 -3.30 -15.09
CA ASP A 228 -0.82 -4.60 -15.76
C ASP A 228 0.62 -5.11 -15.96
N PRO A 229 0.99 -6.28 -15.42
CA PRO A 229 2.35 -6.80 -15.52
C PRO A 229 2.76 -7.17 -16.95
N SER A 230 1.80 -7.41 -17.84
CA SER A 230 2.02 -7.73 -19.26
C SER A 230 2.06 -6.47 -20.14
N ASN A 231 1.38 -5.40 -19.74
CA ASN A 231 1.26 -4.15 -20.48
C ASN A 231 1.26 -2.95 -19.54
N SER A 232 2.42 -2.33 -19.30
CA SER A 232 2.55 -1.17 -18.41
C SER A 232 1.80 0.10 -18.85
N ASN A 233 1.23 0.11 -20.07
CA ASN A 233 0.31 1.16 -20.50
C ASN A 233 -1.11 0.97 -19.98
N ARG A 234 -1.41 -0.18 -19.34
CA ARG A 234 -2.73 -0.51 -18.83
C ARG A 234 -2.74 -0.50 -17.31
N ILE A 235 -3.65 0.27 -16.75
CA ILE A 235 -3.83 0.43 -15.31
C ILE A 235 -5.22 -0.08 -14.95
N TRP A 236 -5.26 -1.19 -14.24
CA TRP A 236 -6.50 -1.77 -13.73
C TRP A 236 -7.00 -1.03 -12.50
N TRP A 237 -8.30 -0.93 -12.34
CA TRP A 237 -8.94 -0.39 -11.16
C TRP A 237 -10.15 -1.24 -10.76
N THR A 238 -10.54 -1.13 -9.50
CA THR A 238 -11.76 -1.78 -8.96
C THR A 238 -12.60 -0.75 -8.25
N GLY A 239 -13.89 -0.70 -8.58
CA GLY A 239 -14.88 0.13 -7.91
C GLY A 239 -15.43 -0.60 -6.68
N ASN A 240 -15.30 0.01 -5.51
CA ASN A 240 -15.73 -0.60 -4.25
C ASN A 240 -17.25 -0.49 -4.04
N ILE A 241 -17.87 0.61 -4.46
CA ILE A 241 -19.32 0.80 -4.40
C ILE A 241 -20.00 0.19 -5.62
N SER A 242 -19.47 0.45 -6.79
CA SER A 242 -20.06 0.00 -8.06
C SER A 242 -19.95 -1.50 -8.30
N GLY A 243 -18.98 -2.18 -7.64
CA GLY A 243 -18.69 -3.59 -7.90
C GLY A 243 -18.07 -3.85 -9.28
N ARG A 244 -17.58 -2.81 -9.95
CA ARG A 244 -16.99 -2.91 -11.29
C ARG A 244 -15.48 -3.12 -11.25
N ILE A 245 -14.96 -3.68 -12.32
CA ILE A 245 -13.55 -3.70 -12.66
C ILE A 245 -13.37 -3.09 -14.03
N GLY A 246 -12.35 -2.26 -14.20
CA GLY A 246 -12.03 -1.63 -15.47
C GLY A 246 -10.55 -1.34 -15.60
N TYR A 247 -10.17 -0.74 -16.71
CA TYR A 247 -8.82 -0.27 -16.93
C TYR A 247 -8.77 1.03 -17.73
N VAL A 248 -7.70 1.77 -17.54
CA VAL A 248 -7.27 2.87 -18.40
C VAL A 248 -6.09 2.37 -19.22
N GLU A 249 -6.11 2.56 -20.53
CA GLU A 249 -5.02 2.18 -21.42
C GLU A 249 -4.52 3.38 -22.23
N LEU A 250 -3.20 3.59 -22.23
CA LEU A 250 -2.57 4.61 -23.05
C LEU A 250 -2.42 4.06 -24.48
N ILE A 251 -3.21 4.59 -25.39
CA ILE A 251 -3.09 4.32 -26.83
C ILE A 251 -2.00 5.24 -27.39
N LYS A 252 -1.08 4.67 -28.18
CA LYS A 252 -0.03 5.44 -28.88
C LYS A 252 -0.59 6.22 -30.04
#